data_ba05b5155ac733cf9cebfedb4cf3fee4
#
_entry.id   ba05b5155ac733cf9cebfedb4cf3fee4
#
_cell.length_a   1.000
_cell.length_b   1.000
_cell.length_c   1.000
_cell.angle_alpha   90.00
_cell.angle_beta   90.00
_cell.angle_gamma   90.00
#
_symmetry.space_group_name_H-M   'P 1'
#
loop_
_entity.id
_entity.type
_entity.pdbx_description
1 polymer ?
#
loop_
_entity_poly.entity_id
_entity_poly.type
_entity_poly.pdbx_seq_one_letter_code
_entity_poly.pdbx_strand_id
1 'polypeptide(L)'
;ISCHVPLVDATRGLVNRDRLALLNDGATLINFARGGVVDDEAALEALDSGKLGAYVSDFPTRKLIEHPKVVALPHLGASTAEAEHNCAIMVADNVKDYLENGNIRHSVNFPECRISRTDAYRLTIANANVPNMVGQISTHLADAGLNIEDLLNKSIGNLAYTIVDVNEPITEELVDALASIDGVLRVRSLGKPH
;
A
#
# COMPACT_ATOMS: atom_id res chain seq x y z
N ILE A 1 -14.11 18.75 -14.90
CA ILE A 1 -13.75 18.03 -13.68
C ILE A 1 -12.87 16.85 -14.02
N SER A 2 -11.81 16.59 -13.23
CA SER A 2 -10.97 15.41 -13.36
C SER A 2 -10.90 14.66 -12.02
N CYS A 3 -11.16 13.34 -12.05
CA CYS A 3 -11.16 12.47 -10.88
C CYS A 3 -9.77 11.90 -10.64
N HIS A 4 -9.25 12.01 -9.38
CA HIS A 4 -7.93 11.55 -8.96
C HIS A 4 -7.95 10.84 -7.60
N VAL A 5 -9.09 10.25 -7.23
CA VAL A 5 -9.28 9.59 -5.93
C VAL A 5 -9.21 8.07 -6.06
N PRO A 6 -8.75 7.33 -5.04
CA PRO A 6 -8.87 5.88 -5.01
C PRO A 6 -10.34 5.47 -4.90
N LEU A 7 -10.70 4.25 -5.31
CA LEU A 7 -12.02 3.68 -5.07
C LEU A 7 -12.04 3.05 -3.67
N VAL A 8 -12.68 3.73 -2.75
CA VAL A 8 -12.99 3.29 -1.38
C VAL A 8 -14.46 3.58 -1.09
N ASP A 9 -15.00 3.11 0.03
CA ASP A 9 -16.43 3.32 0.35
C ASP A 9 -16.83 4.80 0.33
N ALA A 10 -15.95 5.69 0.81
CA ALA A 10 -16.20 7.14 0.81
C ALA A 10 -16.19 7.80 -0.59
N THR A 11 -15.59 7.17 -1.59
CA THR A 11 -15.46 7.70 -2.96
C THR A 11 -16.28 6.94 -4.00
N ARG A 12 -16.94 5.87 -3.60
CA ARG A 12 -17.86 5.13 -4.46
C ARG A 12 -19.06 6.02 -4.81
N GLY A 13 -19.34 6.18 -6.11
CA GLY A 13 -20.37 7.08 -6.59
C GLY A 13 -20.14 8.54 -6.18
N LEU A 14 -18.87 8.95 -5.99
CA LEU A 14 -18.54 10.32 -5.60
C LEU A 14 -19.11 11.33 -6.59
N VAL A 15 -19.03 11.05 -7.89
CA VAL A 15 -19.66 11.87 -8.93
C VAL A 15 -21.02 11.26 -9.25
N ASN A 16 -22.03 11.72 -8.54
CA ASN A 16 -23.43 11.30 -8.65
C ASN A 16 -24.30 12.39 -9.31
N ARG A 17 -25.59 12.12 -9.44
CA ARG A 17 -26.58 13.04 -10.04
C ARG A 17 -26.55 14.41 -9.36
N ASP A 18 -26.52 14.48 -8.03
CA ASP A 18 -26.58 15.74 -7.30
C ASP A 18 -25.34 16.60 -7.58
N ARG A 19 -24.17 15.99 -7.62
CA ARG A 19 -22.91 16.70 -7.90
C ARG A 19 -22.80 17.11 -9.37
N LEU A 20 -23.28 16.27 -10.28
CA LEU A 20 -23.34 16.63 -11.71
C LEU A 20 -24.28 17.82 -11.95
N ALA A 21 -25.39 17.91 -11.21
CA ALA A 21 -26.30 19.05 -11.30
C ALA A 21 -25.65 20.40 -10.94
N LEU A 22 -24.61 20.41 -10.11
CA LEU A 22 -23.88 21.63 -9.71
C LEU A 22 -22.92 22.15 -10.78
N LEU A 23 -22.63 21.36 -11.81
CA LEU A 23 -21.71 21.77 -12.88
C LEU A 23 -22.33 22.83 -13.78
N ASN A 24 -21.48 23.54 -14.52
CA ASN A 24 -21.96 24.35 -15.63
C ASN A 24 -22.46 23.45 -16.78
N ASP A 25 -23.42 23.93 -17.57
CA ASP A 25 -23.90 23.23 -18.74
C ASP A 25 -22.76 23.04 -19.75
N GLY A 26 -22.70 21.88 -20.36
CA GLY A 26 -21.64 21.52 -21.31
C GLY A 26 -20.29 21.18 -20.63
N ALA A 27 -20.25 20.96 -19.32
CA ALA A 27 -19.03 20.62 -18.62
C ALA A 27 -18.42 19.31 -19.14
N THR A 28 -17.08 19.19 -19.07
CA THR A 28 -16.36 17.96 -19.39
C THR A 28 -16.00 17.23 -18.10
N LEU A 29 -16.30 15.94 -18.02
CA LEU A 29 -15.90 15.04 -16.96
C LEU A 29 -14.80 14.11 -17.45
N ILE A 30 -13.72 13.98 -16.66
CA ILE A 30 -12.59 13.09 -16.96
C ILE A 30 -12.40 12.13 -15.77
N ASN A 31 -12.42 10.82 -16.04
CA ASN A 31 -12.18 9.81 -15.02
C ASN A 31 -11.12 8.79 -15.49
N PHE A 32 -9.88 9.03 -15.10
CA PHE A 32 -8.76 8.10 -15.21
C PHE A 32 -8.36 7.52 -13.84
N ALA A 33 -9.24 7.69 -12.83
CA ALA A 33 -8.97 7.21 -11.48
C ALA A 33 -9.37 5.74 -11.31
N ARG A 34 -10.67 5.47 -11.19
CA ARG A 34 -11.23 4.10 -11.06
C ARG A 34 -12.66 4.07 -11.55
N GLY A 35 -13.08 2.91 -12.09
CA GLY A 35 -14.49 2.62 -12.29
C GLY A 35 -15.26 2.66 -10.95
N GLY A 36 -16.53 3.10 -10.98
CA GLY A 36 -17.35 3.22 -9.77
C GLY A 36 -17.14 4.49 -8.94
N VAL A 37 -16.15 5.34 -9.26
CA VAL A 37 -16.07 6.72 -8.71
C VAL A 37 -17.17 7.61 -9.28
N VAL A 38 -17.51 7.40 -10.54
CA VAL A 38 -18.61 8.06 -11.24
C VAL A 38 -19.81 7.11 -11.27
N ASP A 39 -21.00 7.62 -11.01
CA ASP A 39 -22.24 6.92 -11.26
C ASP A 39 -22.55 6.99 -12.76
N ASP A 40 -22.46 5.85 -13.43
CA ASP A 40 -22.58 5.75 -14.89
C ASP A 40 -23.96 6.15 -15.39
N GLU A 41 -25.03 5.80 -14.68
CA GLU A 41 -26.40 6.17 -15.07
C GLU A 41 -26.60 7.69 -14.93
N ALA A 42 -26.11 8.27 -13.86
CA ALA A 42 -26.15 9.73 -13.67
C ALA A 42 -25.32 10.47 -14.73
N ALA A 43 -24.17 9.90 -15.13
CA ALA A 43 -23.33 10.46 -16.19
C ALA A 43 -24.04 10.42 -17.56
N LEU A 44 -24.70 9.30 -17.89
CA LEU A 44 -25.50 9.18 -19.13
C LEU A 44 -26.63 10.19 -19.16
N GLU A 45 -27.43 10.32 -18.10
CA GLU A 45 -28.49 11.33 -18.00
C GLU A 45 -27.95 12.76 -18.17
N ALA A 46 -26.78 13.05 -17.58
CA ALA A 46 -26.16 14.36 -17.73
C ALA A 46 -25.63 14.65 -19.14
N LEU A 47 -25.17 13.61 -19.86
CA LEU A 47 -24.76 13.71 -21.26
C LEU A 47 -25.99 13.92 -22.20
N ASP A 48 -27.07 13.20 -21.94
CA ASP A 48 -28.31 13.31 -22.69
C ASP A 48 -28.96 14.69 -22.52
N SER A 49 -28.99 15.21 -21.30
CA SER A 49 -29.55 16.53 -21.00
C SER A 49 -28.67 17.69 -21.45
N GLY A 50 -27.40 17.43 -21.82
CA GLY A 50 -26.42 18.45 -22.16
C GLY A 50 -25.74 19.10 -20.97
N LYS A 51 -26.02 18.63 -19.75
CA LYS A 51 -25.33 19.06 -18.53
C LYS A 51 -23.85 18.71 -18.61
N LEU A 52 -23.54 17.51 -19.13
CA LEU A 52 -22.18 17.16 -19.59
C LEU A 52 -22.10 17.32 -21.11
N GLY A 53 -21.10 18.02 -21.58
CA GLY A 53 -20.72 18.13 -22.98
C GLY A 53 -19.89 16.94 -23.46
N ALA A 54 -19.09 16.34 -22.56
CA ALA A 54 -18.30 15.15 -22.84
C ALA A 54 -17.96 14.40 -21.54
N TYR A 55 -17.80 13.08 -21.66
CA TYR A 55 -17.22 12.23 -20.63
C TYR A 55 -16.04 11.42 -21.19
N VAL A 56 -14.86 11.58 -20.60
CA VAL A 56 -13.63 10.89 -21.01
C VAL A 56 -13.25 9.91 -19.91
N SER A 57 -13.11 8.63 -20.24
CA SER A 57 -12.78 7.61 -19.25
C SER A 57 -12.01 6.44 -19.85
N ASP A 58 -11.10 5.86 -19.06
CA ASP A 58 -10.45 4.59 -19.35
C ASP A 58 -11.02 3.41 -18.53
N PHE A 59 -12.19 3.62 -17.88
CA PHE A 59 -13.02 2.62 -17.22
C PHE A 59 -14.45 2.63 -17.75
N PRO A 60 -14.69 2.71 -19.08
CA PRO A 60 -16.05 2.83 -19.60
C PRO A 60 -16.79 1.50 -19.48
N THR A 61 -18.06 1.57 -19.06
CA THR A 61 -18.98 0.45 -19.21
C THR A 61 -19.51 0.38 -20.65
N ARG A 62 -20.13 -0.75 -21.02
CA ARG A 62 -20.68 -0.92 -22.36
C ARG A 62 -21.66 0.18 -22.73
N LYS A 63 -22.55 0.58 -21.81
CA LYS A 63 -23.55 1.65 -22.04
C LYS A 63 -22.88 2.99 -22.34
N LEU A 64 -21.79 3.30 -21.62
CA LEU A 64 -21.01 4.53 -21.84
C LEU A 64 -20.33 4.54 -23.20
N ILE A 65 -19.75 3.40 -23.62
CA ILE A 65 -19.05 3.28 -24.93
C ILE A 65 -20.02 3.58 -26.11
N GLU A 66 -21.27 3.21 -25.99
CA GLU A 66 -22.26 3.39 -27.01
C GLU A 66 -22.75 4.86 -27.15
N HIS A 67 -22.42 5.72 -26.16
CA HIS A 67 -22.90 7.12 -26.18
C HIS A 67 -21.93 8.04 -26.96
N PRO A 68 -22.43 8.87 -27.91
CA PRO A 68 -21.59 9.62 -28.85
C PRO A 68 -20.72 10.73 -28.22
N LYS A 69 -21.07 11.19 -27.02
CA LYS A 69 -20.29 12.19 -26.28
C LYS A 69 -19.31 11.56 -25.28
N VAL A 70 -19.15 10.23 -25.30
CA VAL A 70 -18.17 9.52 -24.46
C VAL A 70 -16.92 9.20 -25.27
N VAL A 71 -15.76 9.59 -24.73
CA VAL A 71 -14.45 9.20 -25.25
C VAL A 71 -13.92 8.07 -24.37
N ALA A 72 -14.05 6.84 -24.86
CA ALA A 72 -13.57 5.65 -24.20
C ALA A 72 -12.12 5.36 -24.59
N LEU A 73 -11.25 5.22 -23.61
CA LEU A 73 -9.83 4.94 -23.79
C LEU A 73 -9.47 3.59 -23.13
N PRO A 74 -8.46 2.88 -23.63
CA PRO A 74 -7.94 1.72 -22.94
C PRO A 74 -7.17 2.16 -21.67
N HIS A 75 -7.29 1.36 -20.58
CA HIS A 75 -6.61 1.63 -19.33
C HIS A 75 -5.14 1.15 -19.39
N LEU A 76 -4.28 1.96 -20.00
CA LEU A 76 -2.88 1.63 -20.30
C LEU A 76 -1.85 2.54 -19.61
N GLY A 77 -2.28 3.38 -18.65
CA GLY A 77 -1.40 4.36 -17.99
C GLY A 77 -0.16 3.75 -17.32
N ALA A 78 -0.27 2.50 -16.80
CA ALA A 78 0.81 1.76 -16.19
C ALA A 78 1.37 0.62 -17.06
N SER A 79 0.94 0.50 -18.31
CA SER A 79 1.27 -0.60 -19.24
C SER A 79 2.11 -0.13 -20.41
N THR A 80 2.89 0.93 -20.23
CA THR A 80 3.92 1.31 -21.21
C THR A 80 5.19 0.50 -20.92
N ALA A 81 5.99 0.24 -21.95
CA ALA A 81 7.26 -0.49 -21.80
C ALA A 81 8.19 0.15 -20.73
N GLU A 82 8.20 1.48 -20.65
CA GLU A 82 8.96 2.23 -19.64
C GLU A 82 8.39 2.01 -18.23
N ALA A 83 7.07 2.06 -18.06
CA ALA A 83 6.42 1.85 -16.76
C ALA A 83 6.63 0.41 -16.27
N GLU A 84 6.49 -0.59 -17.13
CA GLU A 84 6.74 -2.00 -16.81
C GLU A 84 8.19 -2.23 -16.40
N HIS A 85 9.15 -1.66 -17.13
CA HIS A 85 10.58 -1.75 -16.81
C HIS A 85 10.89 -1.13 -15.45
N ASN A 86 10.41 0.09 -15.20
CA ASN A 86 10.61 0.79 -13.92
C ASN A 86 9.95 0.05 -12.75
N CYS A 87 8.75 -0.50 -12.95
CA CYS A 87 8.08 -1.32 -11.93
C CYS A 87 8.88 -2.59 -11.63
N ALA A 88 9.41 -3.27 -12.63
CA ALA A 88 10.21 -4.48 -12.44
C ALA A 88 11.48 -4.22 -11.62
N ILE A 89 12.21 -3.12 -11.93
CA ILE A 89 13.39 -2.70 -11.17
C ILE A 89 12.99 -2.36 -9.73
N MET A 90 11.96 -1.54 -9.54
CA MET A 90 11.52 -1.13 -8.21
C MET A 90 11.08 -2.31 -7.35
N VAL A 91 10.35 -3.27 -7.92
CA VAL A 91 9.93 -4.48 -7.20
C VAL A 91 11.14 -5.33 -6.83
N ALA A 92 12.10 -5.53 -7.75
CA ALA A 92 13.32 -6.29 -7.48
C ALA A 92 14.14 -5.66 -6.35
N ASP A 93 14.32 -4.34 -6.35
CA ASP A 93 15.02 -3.60 -5.31
C ASP A 93 14.29 -3.68 -3.95
N ASN A 94 12.97 -3.56 -3.94
CA ASN A 94 12.17 -3.68 -2.71
C ASN A 94 12.26 -5.09 -2.12
N VAL A 95 12.16 -6.13 -2.97
CA VAL A 95 12.28 -7.53 -2.53
C VAL A 95 13.68 -7.83 -2.02
N LYS A 96 14.70 -7.35 -2.71
CA LYS A 96 16.11 -7.49 -2.28
C LYS A 96 16.32 -6.83 -0.92
N ASP A 97 15.91 -5.58 -0.76
CA ASP A 97 16.06 -4.84 0.51
C ASP A 97 15.30 -5.54 1.66
N TYR A 98 14.11 -6.10 1.39
CA TYR A 98 13.39 -6.89 2.37
C TYR A 98 14.10 -8.21 2.73
N LEU A 99 14.60 -8.94 1.74
CA LEU A 99 15.24 -10.23 1.98
C LEU A 99 16.60 -10.09 2.70
N GLU A 100 17.41 -9.13 2.28
CA GLU A 100 18.78 -8.92 2.80
C GLU A 100 18.81 -8.07 4.07
N ASN A 101 17.95 -7.05 4.16
CA ASN A 101 17.99 -6.05 5.22
C ASN A 101 16.77 -6.06 6.13
N GLY A 102 15.70 -6.76 5.77
CA GLY A 102 14.45 -6.76 6.52
C GLY A 102 13.67 -5.44 6.42
N ASN A 103 14.07 -4.52 5.57
CA ASN A 103 13.39 -3.24 5.39
C ASN A 103 12.07 -3.43 4.65
N ILE A 104 11.04 -2.67 5.07
CA ILE A 104 9.75 -2.59 4.37
C ILE A 104 9.65 -1.25 3.66
N ARG A 105 9.42 -1.31 2.33
CA ARG A 105 9.22 -0.15 1.45
C ARG A 105 7.99 -0.39 0.57
N HIS A 106 7.17 0.65 0.41
CA HIS A 106 6.01 0.65 -0.49
C HIS A 106 5.01 -0.49 -0.24
N SER A 107 4.93 -1.00 0.99
CA SER A 107 3.94 -2.02 1.37
C SER A 107 2.55 -1.40 1.48
N VAL A 108 1.51 -2.15 1.09
CA VAL A 108 0.12 -1.70 1.21
C VAL A 108 -0.51 -2.05 2.56
N ASN A 109 0.06 -2.98 3.31
CA ASN A 109 -0.50 -3.50 4.57
C ASN A 109 0.44 -3.38 5.77
N PHE A 110 1.74 -3.16 5.56
CA PHE A 110 2.68 -2.87 6.62
C PHE A 110 3.19 -1.43 6.54
N PRO A 111 3.57 -0.81 7.66
CA PRO A 111 4.15 0.53 7.66
C PRO A 111 5.51 0.53 6.99
N GLU A 112 5.91 1.66 6.42
CA GLU A 112 7.29 1.83 5.97
C GLU A 112 8.23 1.78 7.19
N CYS A 113 9.16 0.82 7.19
CA CYS A 113 10.05 0.53 8.31
C CYS A 113 11.45 0.23 7.78
N ARG A 114 12.40 1.11 8.05
CA ARG A 114 13.76 1.05 7.49
C ARG A 114 14.79 1.50 8.51
N ILE A 115 15.81 0.67 8.69
CA ILE A 115 17.05 1.01 9.39
C ILE A 115 18.22 0.63 8.48
N SER A 116 19.23 1.49 8.38
CA SER A 116 20.46 1.15 7.67
C SER A 116 21.13 -0.05 8.32
N ARG A 117 21.71 -0.96 7.54
CA ARG A 117 22.49 -2.07 8.09
C ARG A 117 23.77 -1.55 8.71
N THR A 118 24.05 -2.08 9.89
CA THR A 118 25.35 -1.97 10.58
C THR A 118 26.02 -3.34 10.60
N ASP A 119 27.15 -3.47 11.26
CA ASP A 119 27.82 -4.77 11.49
C ASP A 119 27.16 -5.61 12.62
N ALA A 120 25.90 -5.34 12.92
CA ALA A 120 25.09 -6.03 13.92
C ALA A 120 24.31 -7.21 13.33
N TYR A 121 23.88 -8.14 14.21
CA TYR A 121 22.91 -9.17 13.87
C TYR A 121 21.50 -8.57 13.92
N ARG A 122 20.66 -8.89 12.97
CA ARG A 122 19.32 -8.30 12.84
C ARG A 122 18.21 -9.32 13.01
N LEU A 123 17.21 -8.97 13.78
CA LEU A 123 15.89 -9.60 13.83
C LEU A 123 14.85 -8.70 13.16
N THR A 124 13.90 -9.33 12.48
CA THR A 124 12.68 -8.65 12.04
C THR A 124 11.46 -9.42 12.53
N ILE A 125 10.48 -8.71 13.08
CA ILE A 125 9.32 -9.29 13.73
C ILE A 125 8.07 -8.59 13.19
N ALA A 126 7.21 -9.36 12.50
CA ALA A 126 5.87 -8.94 12.14
C ALA A 126 4.89 -9.39 13.22
N ASN A 127 4.07 -8.49 13.73
CA ASN A 127 3.17 -8.78 14.84
C ASN A 127 1.87 -7.99 14.80
N ALA A 128 0.88 -8.42 15.55
CA ALA A 128 -0.30 -7.63 15.84
C ALA A 128 0.08 -6.36 16.61
N ASN A 129 -0.58 -5.25 16.31
CA ASN A 129 -0.38 -3.98 17.01
C ASN A 129 -1.12 -3.99 18.34
N VAL A 130 -0.55 -4.67 19.34
CA VAL A 130 -1.13 -4.81 20.69
C VAL A 130 -0.20 -4.21 21.76
N PRO A 131 -0.75 -3.80 22.91
CA PRO A 131 0.06 -3.27 24.02
C PRO A 131 1.15 -4.25 24.48
N ASN A 132 2.27 -3.70 24.95
CA ASN A 132 3.40 -4.43 25.53
C ASN A 132 4.16 -5.39 24.57
N MET A 133 3.92 -5.36 23.27
CA MET A 133 4.64 -6.23 22.33
C MET A 133 6.13 -5.95 22.32
N VAL A 134 6.53 -4.69 22.20
CA VAL A 134 7.94 -4.28 22.23
C VAL A 134 8.59 -4.62 23.59
N GLY A 135 7.84 -4.50 24.69
CA GLY A 135 8.30 -4.89 26.02
C GLY A 135 8.62 -6.38 26.11
N GLN A 136 7.73 -7.24 25.62
CA GLN A 136 7.95 -8.69 25.58
C GLN A 136 9.15 -9.05 24.70
N ILE A 137 9.25 -8.48 23.51
CA ILE A 137 10.40 -8.68 22.61
C ILE A 137 11.72 -8.30 23.34
N SER A 138 11.76 -7.12 23.95
CA SER A 138 12.96 -6.64 24.65
C SER A 138 13.34 -7.53 25.84
N THR A 139 12.34 -8.06 26.57
CA THR A 139 12.56 -8.97 27.69
C THR A 139 13.20 -10.28 27.20
N HIS A 140 12.68 -10.91 26.14
CA HIS A 140 13.27 -12.13 25.59
C HIS A 140 14.70 -11.92 25.09
N LEU A 141 15.02 -10.76 24.50
CA LEU A 141 16.37 -10.42 24.08
C LEU A 141 17.30 -10.27 25.30
N ALA A 142 16.85 -9.58 26.35
CA ALA A 142 17.61 -9.40 27.58
C ALA A 142 17.85 -10.73 28.32
N ASP A 143 16.83 -11.60 28.41
CA ASP A 143 16.94 -12.93 29.03
C ASP A 143 17.93 -13.84 28.27
N ALA A 144 18.03 -13.65 26.94
CA ALA A 144 19.02 -14.31 26.09
C ALA A 144 20.45 -13.67 26.20
N GLY A 145 20.61 -12.61 27.00
CA GLY A 145 21.91 -11.92 27.19
C GLY A 145 22.28 -10.99 26.03
N LEU A 146 21.32 -10.65 25.13
CA LEU A 146 21.59 -9.80 23.99
C LEU A 146 21.36 -8.33 24.32
N ASN A 147 22.28 -7.48 23.87
CA ASN A 147 22.14 -6.04 23.95
C ASN A 147 21.57 -5.49 22.64
N ILE A 148 20.55 -4.64 22.76
CA ILE A 148 19.93 -3.95 21.62
C ILE A 148 20.80 -2.76 21.23
N GLU A 149 21.27 -2.74 19.99
CA GLU A 149 22.05 -1.63 19.42
C GLU A 149 21.13 -0.62 18.73
N ASP A 150 20.11 -1.10 18.03
CA ASP A 150 19.09 -0.26 17.42
C ASP A 150 17.74 -0.99 17.41
N LEU A 151 16.65 -0.24 17.52
CA LEU A 151 15.29 -0.77 17.48
C LEU A 151 14.35 0.24 16.83
N LEU A 152 13.63 -0.23 15.82
CA LEU A 152 12.56 0.53 15.19
C LEU A 152 11.29 -0.31 15.20
N ASN A 153 10.23 0.21 15.82
CA ASN A 153 8.88 -0.34 15.74
C ASN A 153 7.96 0.65 15.03
N LYS A 154 7.24 0.19 14.05
CA LYS A 154 6.23 0.95 13.32
C LYS A 154 4.94 0.17 13.23
N SER A 155 3.81 0.87 13.26
CA SER A 155 2.50 0.24 13.14
C SER A 155 1.58 0.98 12.16
N ILE A 156 0.67 0.23 11.56
CA ILE A 156 -0.44 0.74 10.76
C ILE A 156 -1.67 -0.14 11.01
N GLY A 157 -2.78 0.46 11.46
CA GLY A 157 -3.98 -0.32 11.84
C GLY A 157 -3.65 -1.40 12.86
N ASN A 158 -3.96 -2.65 12.55
CA ASN A 158 -3.80 -3.80 13.44
C ASN A 158 -2.46 -4.52 13.29
N LEU A 159 -1.55 -4.03 12.45
CA LEU A 159 -0.25 -4.65 12.19
C LEU A 159 0.89 -3.75 12.65
N ALA A 160 1.94 -4.37 13.17
CA ALA A 160 3.19 -3.71 13.50
C ALA A 160 4.37 -4.51 12.92
N TYR A 161 5.47 -3.83 12.73
CA TYR A 161 6.71 -4.41 12.29
C TYR A 161 7.87 -3.82 13.08
N THR A 162 8.71 -4.69 13.61
CA THR A 162 9.86 -4.33 14.41
C THR A 162 11.14 -4.80 13.72
N ILE A 163 12.12 -3.92 13.61
CA ILE A 163 13.50 -4.26 13.26
C ILE A 163 14.32 -4.04 14.51
N VAL A 164 15.12 -5.03 14.89
CA VAL A 164 16.05 -4.96 16.05
C VAL A 164 17.43 -5.40 15.62
N ASP A 165 18.40 -4.59 15.91
CA ASP A 165 19.83 -4.92 15.76
C ASP A 165 20.42 -5.25 17.12
N VAL A 166 21.17 -6.36 17.19
CA VAL A 166 21.77 -6.87 18.43
C VAL A 166 23.26 -7.17 18.23
N ASN A 167 24.01 -7.16 19.33
CA ASN A 167 25.47 -7.26 19.34
C ASN A 167 26.02 -8.68 19.09
N GLU A 168 25.23 -9.72 19.34
CA GLU A 168 25.68 -11.12 19.33
C GLU A 168 24.79 -11.98 18.41
N PRO A 169 25.26 -13.19 18.00
CA PRO A 169 24.50 -14.10 17.16
C PRO A 169 23.15 -14.48 17.78
N ILE A 170 22.14 -14.56 16.90
CA ILE A 170 20.78 -14.91 17.27
C ILE A 170 20.61 -16.42 17.13
N THR A 171 20.22 -17.09 18.23
CA THR A 171 20.00 -18.55 18.24
C THR A 171 18.61 -18.93 17.74
N GLU A 172 18.44 -20.19 17.28
CA GLU A 172 17.13 -20.71 16.86
C GLU A 172 16.14 -20.75 18.02
N GLU A 173 16.62 -21.07 19.24
CA GLU A 173 15.79 -21.11 20.45
C GLU A 173 15.20 -19.73 20.76
N LEU A 174 15.95 -18.65 20.54
CA LEU A 174 15.44 -17.29 20.72
C LEU A 174 14.41 -16.94 19.64
N VAL A 175 14.64 -17.34 18.39
CA VAL A 175 13.67 -17.14 17.30
C VAL A 175 12.37 -17.85 17.63
N ASP A 176 12.42 -19.08 18.11
CA ASP A 176 11.24 -19.87 18.50
C ASP A 176 10.52 -19.25 19.71
N ALA A 177 11.27 -18.79 20.71
CA ALA A 177 10.71 -18.10 21.87
C ALA A 177 9.97 -16.83 21.48
N LEU A 178 10.56 -16.00 20.62
CA LEU A 178 9.93 -14.81 20.09
C LEU A 178 8.69 -15.12 19.22
N ALA A 179 8.76 -16.19 18.43
CA ALA A 179 7.64 -16.62 17.60
C ALA A 179 6.46 -17.17 18.42
N SER A 180 6.72 -17.62 19.67
CA SER A 180 5.68 -18.12 20.58
C SER A 180 4.90 -17.03 21.31
N ILE A 181 5.37 -15.77 21.25
CA ILE A 181 4.66 -14.62 21.86
C ILE A 181 3.30 -14.46 21.18
N ASP A 182 2.24 -14.38 21.97
CA ASP A 182 0.89 -14.17 21.42
C ASP A 182 0.81 -12.87 20.62
N GLY A 183 0.29 -12.96 19.39
CA GLY A 183 0.24 -11.85 18.45
C GLY A 183 1.46 -11.70 17.55
N VAL A 184 2.54 -12.45 17.74
CA VAL A 184 3.65 -12.51 16.78
C VAL A 184 3.22 -13.35 15.56
N LEU A 185 3.39 -12.80 14.37
CA LEU A 185 3.02 -13.43 13.10
C LEU A 185 4.22 -14.11 12.43
N ARG A 186 5.38 -13.48 12.50
CA ARG A 186 6.62 -13.98 11.88
C ARG A 186 7.84 -13.36 12.52
N VAL A 187 8.84 -14.19 12.78
CA VAL A 187 10.20 -13.78 13.17
C VAL A 187 11.17 -14.22 12.09
N ARG A 188 12.14 -13.36 11.75
CA ARG A 188 13.24 -13.69 10.85
C ARG A 188 14.54 -13.21 11.46
N SER A 189 15.51 -14.10 11.54
CA SER A 189 16.90 -13.75 11.83
C SER A 189 17.63 -13.47 10.52
N LEU A 190 18.29 -12.33 10.45
CA LEU A 190 19.17 -11.93 9.36
C LEU A 190 20.56 -11.79 9.96
N GLY A 191 21.50 -12.63 9.57
CA GLY A 191 22.88 -12.56 10.02
C GLY A 191 23.50 -11.17 9.85
N LYS A 192 24.83 -11.07 10.00
CA LYS A 192 25.56 -9.86 9.61
C LYS A 192 25.44 -9.60 8.11
N PRO A 193 25.54 -8.34 7.67
CA PRO A 193 25.60 -8.05 6.23
C PRO A 193 26.82 -8.75 5.60
N HIS A 194 26.64 -9.19 4.37
CA HIS A 194 27.71 -9.79 3.55
C HIS A 194 28.60 -8.74 2.93
#